data_46393545fe2286f0517e860ef90fe000
#
_entry.id   46393545fe2286f0517e860ef90fe000
#
_cell.length_a   1.000
_cell.length_b   1.000
_cell.length_c   1.000
_cell.angle_alpha   90.00
_cell.angle_beta   90.00
_cell.angle_gamma   90.00
#
_symmetry.space_group_name_H-M   'P 1'
#
loop_
_entity.id
_entity.type
_entity.pdbx_description
1 polymer ?
#
loop_
_entity_poly.entity_id
_entity_poly.type
_entity_poly.pdbx_seq_one_letter_code
_entity_poly.pdbx_strand_id
1 'polypeptide(L)'
;GITNTGATTITGDIGTYPTTTQNGFGSITLTGTNHYGNAVTQQAKTDLVSAYTNALGQATDIFGVVSADLGGQTLAPGVYEDNGAPNSLSIAVGTTLTLDADGDPNAVFIFKSASSLVTGVNSQIALIGGAQACNVFWQVGSSATLGVGSTFRGNILAFSSITDNGGSTVNGRLLARN
;
A
#
# COMPACT_ATOMS: atom_id res chain seq x y z
N GLY A 1 -3.52 -2.82 -16.42
CA GLY A 1 -3.87 -1.47 -16.88
C GLY A 1 -4.09 -0.49 -15.73
N ILE A 2 -4.12 0.79 -16.03
CA ILE A 2 -4.46 1.86 -15.10
C ILE A 2 -5.72 2.56 -15.62
N THR A 3 -6.67 2.83 -14.73
CA THR A 3 -7.83 3.67 -15.04
C THR A 3 -7.92 4.80 -14.02
N ASN A 4 -8.06 6.02 -14.51
CA ASN A 4 -8.28 7.22 -13.70
C ASN A 4 -9.62 7.86 -14.08
N THR A 5 -10.43 8.24 -13.09
CA THR A 5 -11.78 8.79 -13.32
C THR A 5 -11.94 10.23 -12.82
N GLY A 6 -10.89 10.84 -12.26
CA GLY A 6 -10.98 12.19 -11.71
C GLY A 6 -9.66 12.95 -11.81
N ALA A 7 -9.65 14.17 -11.31
CA ALA A 7 -8.42 14.96 -11.21
C ALA A 7 -7.47 14.30 -10.20
N THR A 8 -6.29 13.92 -10.66
CA THR A 8 -5.28 13.23 -9.86
C THR A 8 -3.92 13.87 -10.08
N THR A 9 -3.19 14.10 -9.01
CA THR A 9 -1.79 14.56 -9.07
C THR A 9 -0.87 13.44 -8.63
N ILE A 10 0.11 13.12 -9.46
CA ILE A 10 1.11 12.08 -9.20
C ILE A 10 2.50 12.70 -9.28
N THR A 11 3.26 12.57 -8.18
CA THR A 11 4.69 12.88 -8.14
C THR A 11 5.45 11.58 -8.08
N GLY A 12 6.14 11.22 -9.15
CA GLY A 12 6.82 9.94 -9.34
C GLY A 12 6.43 9.28 -10.65
N ASP A 13 6.97 8.11 -10.90
CA ASP A 13 6.78 7.41 -12.16
C ASP A 13 5.54 6.52 -12.13
N ILE A 14 4.95 6.34 -13.30
CA ILE A 14 3.84 5.41 -13.52
C ILE A 14 4.16 4.48 -14.68
N GLY A 15 3.57 3.28 -14.64
CA GLY A 15 3.76 2.33 -15.71
C GLY A 15 2.85 1.12 -15.61
N THR A 16 2.66 0.45 -16.73
CA THR A 16 1.84 -0.76 -16.84
C THR A 16 2.57 -1.81 -17.68
N TYR A 17 2.50 -3.07 -17.28
CA TYR A 17 3.06 -4.21 -18.02
C TYR A 17 2.32 -5.50 -17.62
N PRO A 18 2.08 -6.46 -18.52
CA PRO A 18 2.31 -6.42 -19.98
C PRO A 18 1.30 -5.55 -20.72
N THR A 19 0.14 -5.27 -20.13
CA THR A 19 -0.91 -4.44 -20.72
C THR A 19 -0.51 -2.98 -20.62
N THR A 20 -0.52 -2.26 -21.73
CA THR A 20 -0.19 -0.83 -21.79
C THR A 20 -1.41 0.09 -21.66
N THR A 21 -2.58 -0.48 -21.40
CA THR A 21 -3.84 0.27 -21.30
C THR A 21 -3.80 1.27 -20.15
N GLN A 22 -4.03 2.52 -20.48
CA GLN A 22 -4.11 3.64 -19.54
C GLN A 22 -5.28 4.53 -19.95
N ASN A 23 -6.36 4.54 -19.16
CA ASN A 23 -7.57 5.30 -19.41
C ASN A 23 -7.66 6.50 -18.48
N GLY A 24 -8.24 7.61 -18.96
CA GLY A 24 -8.49 8.81 -18.14
C GLY A 24 -7.23 9.63 -17.81
N PHE A 25 -6.16 9.46 -18.55
CA PHE A 25 -4.88 10.14 -18.30
C PHE A 25 -4.92 11.65 -18.55
N GLY A 26 -5.87 12.15 -19.30
CA GLY A 26 -6.03 13.59 -19.56
C GLY A 26 -6.38 14.43 -18.32
N SER A 27 -6.81 13.80 -17.23
CA SER A 27 -7.09 14.44 -15.93
C SER A 27 -6.01 14.18 -14.88
N ILE A 28 -4.87 13.58 -15.26
CA ILE A 28 -3.72 13.37 -14.38
C ILE A 28 -2.69 14.48 -14.58
N THR A 29 -2.28 15.11 -13.50
CA THR A 29 -1.07 15.94 -13.44
C THR A 29 0.08 15.06 -12.98
N LEU A 30 1.00 14.71 -13.90
CA LEU A 30 2.14 13.83 -13.62
C LEU A 30 3.42 14.65 -13.53
N THR A 31 4.12 14.55 -12.40
CA THR A 31 5.51 14.99 -12.23
C THR A 31 6.39 13.77 -12.12
N GLY A 32 6.86 13.27 -13.24
CA GLY A 32 7.61 12.02 -13.39
C GLY A 32 7.45 11.47 -14.78
N THR A 33 7.82 10.21 -14.98
CA THR A 33 7.81 9.55 -16.28
C THR A 33 6.70 8.52 -16.38
N ASN A 34 6.00 8.50 -17.52
CA ASN A 34 5.10 7.41 -17.84
C ASN A 34 5.82 6.39 -18.74
N HIS A 35 5.99 5.17 -18.25
CA HIS A 35 6.82 4.15 -18.88
C HIS A 35 6.07 3.21 -19.85
N TYR A 36 4.78 3.35 -20.07
CA TYR A 36 3.97 2.66 -21.12
C TYR A 36 4.42 1.23 -21.48
N GLY A 37 4.75 0.37 -20.52
CA GLY A 37 5.11 -1.02 -20.77
C GLY A 37 6.51 -1.25 -21.34
N ASN A 38 7.42 -0.31 -21.20
CA ASN A 38 8.81 -0.44 -21.60
C ASN A 38 9.62 -1.36 -20.66
N ALA A 39 10.94 -1.50 -20.90
CA ALA A 39 11.82 -2.34 -20.10
C ALA A 39 11.84 -1.96 -18.61
N VAL A 40 11.66 -0.69 -18.27
CA VAL A 40 11.60 -0.22 -16.86
C VAL A 40 10.37 -0.83 -16.16
N THR A 41 9.20 -0.80 -16.78
CA THR A 41 7.99 -1.41 -16.18
C THR A 41 8.05 -2.93 -16.14
N GLN A 42 8.71 -3.55 -17.11
CA GLN A 42 8.95 -5.01 -17.10
C GLN A 42 9.85 -5.38 -15.91
N GLN A 43 10.93 -4.66 -15.70
CA GLN A 43 11.83 -4.88 -14.56
C GLN A 43 11.09 -4.61 -13.24
N ALA A 44 10.35 -3.50 -13.13
CA ALA A 44 9.57 -3.16 -11.95
C ALA A 44 8.56 -4.26 -11.56
N LYS A 45 7.96 -4.94 -12.55
CA LYS A 45 7.08 -6.10 -12.29
C LYS A 45 7.86 -7.29 -11.73
N THR A 46 9.05 -7.56 -12.23
CA THR A 46 9.93 -8.63 -11.72
C THR A 46 10.35 -8.33 -10.27
N ASP A 47 10.75 -7.08 -10.02
CA ASP A 47 11.14 -6.63 -8.68
C ASP A 47 9.97 -6.68 -7.70
N LEU A 48 8.75 -6.32 -8.16
CA LEU A 48 7.54 -6.44 -7.36
C LEU A 48 7.24 -7.89 -6.95
N VAL A 49 7.42 -8.86 -7.85
CA VAL A 49 7.25 -10.29 -7.51
C VAL A 49 8.23 -10.69 -6.41
N SER A 50 9.49 -10.26 -6.53
CA SER A 50 10.53 -10.54 -5.54
C SER A 50 10.22 -9.88 -4.19
N ALA A 51 9.83 -8.60 -4.18
CA ALA A 51 9.47 -7.86 -2.98
C ALA A 51 8.23 -8.46 -2.29
N TYR A 52 7.21 -8.81 -3.07
CA TYR A 52 6.00 -9.47 -2.57
C TYR A 52 6.32 -10.80 -1.88
N THR A 53 7.12 -11.65 -2.54
CA THR A 53 7.49 -12.97 -2.01
C THR A 53 8.37 -12.83 -0.77
N ASN A 54 9.28 -11.86 -0.75
CA ASN A 54 10.10 -11.56 0.42
C ASN A 54 9.23 -11.12 1.60
N ALA A 55 8.31 -10.17 1.41
CA ALA A 55 7.42 -9.69 2.47
C ALA A 55 6.52 -10.82 3.00
N LEU A 56 5.95 -11.65 2.12
CA LEU A 56 5.15 -12.81 2.50
C LEU A 56 5.94 -13.82 3.33
N GLY A 57 7.22 -14.04 3.00
CA GLY A 57 8.09 -15.00 3.67
C GLY A 57 8.67 -14.51 5.01
N GLN A 58 8.46 -13.26 5.42
CA GLN A 58 8.89 -12.79 6.74
C GLN A 58 8.13 -13.50 7.84
N ALA A 59 8.84 -13.95 8.87
CA ALA A 59 8.22 -14.53 10.05
C ALA A 59 7.40 -13.47 10.79
N THR A 60 6.18 -13.80 11.19
CA THR A 60 5.35 -12.92 12.03
C THR A 60 5.95 -12.81 13.42
N ASP A 61 6.07 -11.61 13.94
CA ASP A 61 6.59 -11.40 15.29
C ASP A 61 5.68 -12.01 16.35
N ILE A 62 6.21 -12.29 17.54
CA ILE A 62 5.47 -12.92 18.65
C ILE A 62 4.20 -12.13 19.01
N PHE A 63 4.26 -10.80 18.87
CA PHE A 63 3.12 -9.89 19.09
C PHE A 63 2.53 -9.34 17.78
N GLY A 64 2.92 -9.93 16.65
CA GLY A 64 2.52 -9.46 15.32
C GLY A 64 1.17 -9.99 14.84
N VAL A 65 0.47 -10.76 15.68
CA VAL A 65 -0.91 -11.15 15.39
C VAL A 65 -1.83 -10.01 15.80
N VAL A 66 -2.45 -9.37 14.81
CA VAL A 66 -3.31 -8.20 15.01
C VAL A 66 -4.78 -8.53 14.72
N SER A 67 -5.68 -7.70 15.23
CA SER A 67 -7.07 -7.75 14.79
C SER A 67 -7.19 -7.31 13.34
N ALA A 68 -8.23 -7.77 12.65
CA ALA A 68 -8.51 -7.36 11.26
C ALA A 68 -8.60 -5.83 11.11
N ASP A 69 -9.08 -5.12 12.13
CA ASP A 69 -9.10 -3.65 12.15
C ASP A 69 -7.91 -3.10 12.94
N LEU A 70 -7.07 -2.37 12.25
CA LEU A 70 -5.89 -1.68 12.79
C LEU A 70 -6.22 -0.26 13.28
N GLY A 71 -7.44 0.21 13.07
CA GLY A 71 -7.86 1.55 13.45
C GLY A 71 -7.76 1.78 14.95
N GLY A 72 -7.18 2.92 15.36
CA GLY A 72 -6.96 3.27 16.77
C GLY A 72 -5.76 2.60 17.44
N GLN A 73 -5.04 1.72 16.75
CA GLN A 73 -3.85 1.06 17.29
C GLN A 73 -2.59 1.93 17.14
N THR A 74 -1.64 1.76 18.06
CA THR A 74 -0.27 2.25 17.93
C THR A 74 0.64 1.03 17.93
N LEU A 75 1.41 0.87 16.84
CA LEU A 75 2.25 -0.31 16.63
C LEU A 75 3.72 0.09 16.53
N ALA A 76 4.58 -0.72 17.13
CA ALA A 76 6.03 -0.64 17.04
C ALA A 76 6.54 -1.27 15.72
N PRO A 77 7.82 -1.13 15.36
CA PRO A 77 8.40 -1.84 14.21
C PRO A 77 8.21 -3.34 14.32
N GLY A 78 7.90 -4.00 13.20
CA GLY A 78 7.70 -5.44 13.21
C GLY A 78 6.94 -6.00 12.01
N VAL A 79 6.70 -7.31 12.05
CA VAL A 79 5.95 -8.06 11.03
C VAL A 79 4.60 -8.48 11.62
N TYR A 80 3.54 -7.97 11.03
CA TYR A 80 2.16 -8.12 11.49
C TYR A 80 1.35 -8.95 10.52
N GLU A 81 0.48 -9.80 11.04
CA GLU A 81 -0.40 -10.65 10.25
C GLU A 81 -1.77 -10.77 10.94
N ASP A 82 -2.84 -10.68 10.16
CA ASP A 82 -4.15 -11.09 10.63
C ASP A 82 -4.31 -12.61 10.42
N ASN A 83 -4.49 -13.35 11.51
CA ASN A 83 -4.76 -14.80 11.48
C ASN A 83 -6.24 -15.13 11.70
N GLY A 84 -7.10 -14.12 11.78
CA GLY A 84 -8.55 -14.28 11.88
C GLY A 84 -9.22 -14.43 10.51
N ALA A 85 -10.36 -15.11 10.45
CA ALA A 85 -11.20 -15.01 9.25
C ALA A 85 -11.88 -13.63 9.22
N PRO A 86 -11.85 -12.92 8.09
CA PRO A 86 -11.56 -13.35 6.71
C PRO A 86 -10.11 -13.18 6.24
N ASN A 87 -9.13 -13.09 7.11
CA ASN A 87 -7.71 -12.87 6.77
C ASN A 87 -7.48 -11.57 5.96
N SER A 88 -8.21 -10.53 6.32
CA SER A 88 -8.17 -9.21 5.69
C SER A 88 -7.80 -8.16 6.71
N LEU A 89 -6.96 -7.21 6.32
CA LEU A 89 -6.65 -6.06 7.16
C LEU A 89 -7.52 -4.87 6.77
N SER A 90 -7.91 -4.10 7.75
CA SER A 90 -8.66 -2.86 7.56
C SER A 90 -8.19 -1.73 8.48
N ILE A 91 -8.53 -0.52 8.10
CA ILE A 91 -8.48 0.66 8.98
C ILE A 91 -9.87 1.28 8.92
N ALA A 92 -10.60 1.26 10.02
CA ALA A 92 -12.00 1.70 10.05
C ALA A 92 -12.18 3.18 9.68
N VAL A 93 -13.40 3.52 9.30
CA VAL A 93 -13.80 4.89 8.91
C VAL A 93 -13.44 5.90 10.00
N GLY A 94 -12.71 6.97 9.60
CA GLY A 94 -12.33 8.08 10.48
C GLY A 94 -11.34 7.72 11.57
N THR A 95 -10.77 6.51 11.57
CA THR A 95 -9.78 6.09 12.58
C THR A 95 -8.35 6.28 12.09
N THR A 96 -7.41 6.26 13.02
CA THR A 96 -5.98 6.41 12.74
C THR A 96 -5.20 5.19 13.22
N LEU A 97 -4.44 4.57 12.33
CA LEU A 97 -3.36 3.66 12.69
C LEU A 97 -2.08 4.48 12.92
N THR A 98 -1.45 4.35 14.06
CA THR A 98 -0.18 5.01 14.36
C THR A 98 0.97 4.00 14.31
N LEU A 99 2.02 4.32 13.55
CA LEU A 99 3.26 3.54 13.49
C LEU A 99 4.37 4.35 14.16
N ASP A 100 4.87 3.83 15.29
CA ASP A 100 5.90 4.49 16.10
C ASP A 100 7.23 3.75 15.97
N ALA A 101 8.23 4.42 15.41
CA ALA A 101 9.57 3.86 15.21
C ALA A 101 10.48 4.00 16.44
N ASP A 102 9.98 4.56 17.55
CA ASP A 102 10.72 4.75 18.79
C ASP A 102 12.12 5.41 18.60
N GLY A 103 12.18 6.34 17.65
CA GLY A 103 13.41 7.08 17.34
C GLY A 103 14.31 6.46 16.27
N ASP A 104 14.00 5.24 15.76
CA ASP A 104 14.80 4.61 14.71
C ASP A 104 14.26 4.94 13.31
N PRO A 105 14.94 5.79 12.52
CA PRO A 105 14.51 6.12 11.17
C PRO A 105 14.64 4.95 10.17
N ASN A 106 15.31 3.85 10.54
CA ASN A 106 15.45 2.65 9.72
C ASN A 106 14.43 1.56 10.11
N ALA A 107 13.59 1.82 11.09
CA ALA A 107 12.55 0.90 11.53
C ALA A 107 11.66 0.46 10.37
N VAL A 108 11.37 -0.84 10.30
CA VAL A 108 10.57 -1.47 9.24
C VAL A 108 9.27 -2.00 9.81
N PHE A 109 8.18 -1.76 9.08
CA PHE A 109 6.85 -2.29 9.38
C PHE A 109 6.37 -3.11 8.18
N ILE A 110 5.99 -4.35 8.41
CA ILE A 110 5.44 -5.23 7.38
C ILE A 110 4.09 -5.74 7.84
N PHE A 111 3.07 -5.48 7.04
CA PHE A 111 1.71 -5.98 7.25
C PHE A 111 1.40 -7.03 6.20
N LYS A 112 1.00 -8.23 6.64
CA LYS A 112 0.62 -9.33 5.76
C LYS A 112 -0.88 -9.58 5.87
N SER A 113 -1.56 -9.53 4.74
CA SER A 113 -2.96 -9.93 4.60
C SER A 113 -3.07 -11.06 3.59
N ALA A 114 -3.59 -12.19 3.99
CA ALA A 114 -3.79 -13.31 3.06
C ALA A 114 -4.92 -13.04 2.05
N SER A 115 -5.79 -12.08 2.33
CA SER A 115 -6.89 -11.67 1.45
C SER A 115 -6.75 -10.20 1.05
N SER A 116 -7.51 -9.29 1.63
CA SER A 116 -7.61 -7.89 1.19
C SER A 116 -7.10 -6.89 2.22
N LEU A 117 -6.78 -5.69 1.75
CA LEU A 117 -6.60 -4.50 2.58
C LEU A 117 -7.69 -3.49 2.23
N VAL A 118 -8.42 -2.99 3.22
CA VAL A 118 -9.45 -1.97 3.03
C VAL A 118 -9.26 -0.84 4.01
N THR A 119 -9.05 0.38 3.49
CA THR A 119 -9.08 1.57 4.34
C THR A 119 -10.44 2.27 4.23
N GLY A 120 -10.97 2.67 5.37
CA GLY A 120 -12.25 3.37 5.45
C GLY A 120 -12.17 4.83 4.99
N VAL A 121 -13.33 5.44 4.80
CA VAL A 121 -13.44 6.87 4.47
C VAL A 121 -12.77 7.71 5.56
N ASN A 122 -11.92 8.68 5.16
CA ASN A 122 -11.17 9.56 6.07
C ASN A 122 -10.30 8.82 7.11
N SER A 123 -9.95 7.56 6.87
CA SER A 123 -8.99 6.85 7.72
C SER A 123 -7.57 7.37 7.49
N GLN A 124 -6.70 7.21 8.47
CA GLN A 124 -5.35 7.76 8.42
C GLN A 124 -4.31 6.74 8.88
N ILE A 125 -3.12 6.82 8.30
CA ILE A 125 -1.91 6.21 8.83
C ILE A 125 -0.98 7.34 9.27
N ALA A 126 -0.70 7.42 10.57
CA ALA A 126 0.23 8.38 11.16
C ALA A 126 1.59 7.71 11.39
N LEU A 127 2.66 8.42 11.06
CA LEU A 127 4.04 7.99 11.30
C LEU A 127 4.64 8.89 12.36
N ILE A 128 5.14 8.32 13.45
CA ILE A 128 5.78 9.05 14.55
C ILE A 128 7.11 8.38 14.94
N GLY A 129 7.85 9.00 15.83
CA GLY A 129 9.11 8.43 16.33
C GLY A 129 10.18 8.21 15.27
N GLY A 130 10.15 8.96 14.14
CA GLY A 130 11.09 8.77 13.04
C GLY A 130 10.65 7.76 11.97
N ALA A 131 9.48 7.14 12.08
CA ALA A 131 8.95 6.21 11.09
C ALA A 131 8.86 6.84 9.69
N GLN A 132 9.25 6.09 8.67
CA GLN A 132 9.28 6.55 7.29
C GLN A 132 8.37 5.71 6.39
N ALA A 133 7.62 6.37 5.51
CA ALA A 133 6.69 5.69 4.59
C ALA A 133 7.40 4.69 3.65
N CYS A 134 8.65 4.94 3.28
CA CYS A 134 9.43 4.03 2.44
C CYS A 134 9.74 2.69 3.14
N ASN A 135 9.68 2.63 4.47
CA ASN A 135 9.94 1.45 5.27
C ASN A 135 8.66 0.75 5.76
N VAL A 136 7.50 1.16 5.27
CA VAL A 136 6.20 0.51 5.57
C VAL A 136 5.75 -0.29 4.36
N PHE A 137 5.50 -1.58 4.54
CA PHE A 137 5.12 -2.50 3.46
C PHE A 137 3.80 -3.21 3.79
N TRP A 138 2.90 -3.24 2.81
CA TRP A 138 1.59 -3.88 2.88
C TRP A 138 1.54 -5.00 1.84
N GLN A 139 1.85 -6.22 2.25
CA GLN A 139 1.68 -7.40 1.39
C GLN A 139 0.20 -7.82 1.43
N VAL A 140 -0.44 -7.86 0.26
CA VAL A 140 -1.88 -8.10 0.13
C VAL A 140 -2.12 -9.26 -0.82
N GLY A 141 -2.70 -10.35 -0.31
CA GLY A 141 -2.91 -11.61 -1.03
C GLY A 141 -3.97 -11.53 -2.14
N SER A 142 -4.76 -10.47 -2.18
CA SER A 142 -5.73 -10.20 -3.24
C SER A 142 -5.64 -8.72 -3.65
N SER A 143 -6.62 -7.92 -3.31
CA SER A 143 -6.74 -6.52 -3.73
C SER A 143 -6.74 -5.56 -2.55
N ALA A 144 -6.25 -4.35 -2.78
CA ALA A 144 -6.36 -3.25 -1.82
C ALA A 144 -7.38 -2.21 -2.29
N THR A 145 -8.13 -1.64 -1.34
CA THR A 145 -9.06 -0.54 -1.59
C THR A 145 -8.80 0.59 -0.62
N LEU A 146 -8.48 1.76 -1.15
CA LEU A 146 -8.33 2.99 -0.39
C LEU A 146 -9.67 3.75 -0.35
N GLY A 147 -10.14 4.05 0.86
CA GLY A 147 -11.38 4.79 1.07
C GLY A 147 -11.25 6.26 0.68
N VAL A 148 -12.38 6.87 0.35
CA VAL A 148 -12.45 8.29 -0.01
C VAL A 148 -11.82 9.16 1.09
N GLY A 149 -10.93 10.08 0.70
CA GLY A 149 -10.30 11.03 1.62
C GLY A 149 -9.31 10.41 2.59
N SER A 150 -8.91 9.15 2.42
CA SER A 150 -7.94 8.49 3.32
C SER A 150 -6.54 9.07 3.16
N THR A 151 -5.76 9.03 4.24
CA THR A 151 -4.33 9.37 4.23
C THR A 151 -3.53 8.09 4.40
N PHE A 152 -2.99 7.59 3.30
CA PHE A 152 -2.26 6.33 3.25
C PHE A 152 -0.75 6.55 3.21
N ARG A 153 -0.02 5.72 3.96
CA ARG A 153 1.45 5.75 4.00
C ARG A 153 2.01 4.35 3.87
N GLY A 154 3.01 4.22 3.00
CA GLY A 154 3.69 2.95 2.77
C GLY A 154 3.51 2.41 1.35
N ASN A 155 4.09 1.25 1.12
CA ASN A 155 4.17 0.59 -0.18
C ASN A 155 3.20 -0.59 -0.20
N ILE A 156 2.16 -0.52 -1.02
CA ILE A 156 1.23 -1.64 -1.24
C ILE A 156 1.84 -2.56 -2.30
N LEU A 157 1.95 -3.84 -1.94
CA LEU A 157 2.35 -4.95 -2.80
C LEU A 157 1.14 -5.87 -2.97
N ALA A 158 0.26 -5.57 -3.91
CA ALA A 158 -0.98 -6.33 -4.10
C ALA A 158 -0.81 -7.46 -5.13
N PHE A 159 -1.39 -8.62 -4.82
CA PHE A 159 -1.40 -9.73 -5.77
C PHE A 159 -2.26 -9.42 -7.01
N SER A 160 -3.44 -8.84 -6.83
CA SER A 160 -4.38 -8.55 -7.92
C SER A 160 -4.39 -7.07 -8.28
N SER A 161 -5.17 -6.25 -7.60
CA SER A 161 -5.42 -4.86 -7.98
C SER A 161 -5.39 -3.91 -6.80
N ILE A 162 -5.29 -2.61 -7.11
CA ILE A 162 -5.43 -1.55 -6.13
C ILE A 162 -6.45 -0.56 -6.68
N THR A 163 -7.43 -0.21 -5.84
CA THR A 163 -8.46 0.78 -6.12
C THR A 163 -8.32 1.94 -5.14
N ASP A 164 -8.27 3.14 -5.64
CA ASP A 164 -8.41 4.36 -4.86
C ASP A 164 -9.77 4.99 -5.19
N ASN A 165 -10.62 5.12 -4.18
CA ASN A 165 -11.97 5.65 -4.34
C ASN A 165 -12.02 7.19 -4.46
N GLY A 166 -10.86 7.83 -4.45
CA GLY A 166 -10.70 9.25 -4.73
C GLY A 166 -10.53 10.12 -3.48
N GLY A 167 -9.96 11.31 -3.70
CA GLY A 167 -9.69 12.28 -2.64
C GLY A 167 -8.65 11.81 -1.60
N SER A 168 -8.03 10.66 -1.79
CA SER A 168 -7.00 10.15 -0.90
C SER A 168 -5.66 10.86 -1.11
N THR A 169 -4.83 10.82 -0.08
CA THR A 169 -3.43 11.23 -0.14
C THR A 169 -2.55 10.02 0.10
N VAL A 170 -1.70 9.68 -0.87
CA VAL A 170 -0.80 8.54 -0.77
C VAL A 170 0.65 9.02 -0.72
N ASN A 171 1.38 8.61 0.32
CA ASN A 171 2.83 8.76 0.40
C ASN A 171 3.47 7.38 0.41
N GLY A 172 3.96 6.93 -0.73
CA GLY A 172 4.47 5.58 -0.95
C GLY A 172 4.27 5.10 -2.38
N ARG A 173 4.09 3.79 -2.55
CA ARG A 173 3.92 3.16 -3.87
C ARG A 173 2.69 2.27 -3.89
N LEU A 174 1.97 2.30 -5.00
CA LEU A 174 0.84 1.41 -5.27
C LEU A 174 1.25 0.42 -6.36
N LEU A 175 1.58 -0.80 -5.98
CA LEU A 175 2.17 -1.80 -6.85
C LEU A 175 1.30 -3.04 -6.90
N ALA A 176 0.66 -3.28 -8.05
CA ALA A 176 -0.17 -4.45 -8.31
C ALA A 176 0.51 -5.39 -9.30
N ARG A 177 0.44 -6.71 -9.02
CA ARG A 177 1.07 -7.75 -9.86
C ARG A 177 0.28 -8.03 -11.14
N ASN A 178 -1.02 -7.81 -11.11
CA ASN A 178 -1.92 -8.12 -12.24
C ASN A 178 -2.37 -6.87 -13.01
#